data_b3ffecc28f1683e5e019d9411624db57
#
_entry.id   b3ffecc28f1683e5e019d9411624db57
#
_cell.length_a   1.000
_cell.length_b   1.000
_cell.length_c   1.000
_cell.angle_alpha   90.00
_cell.angle_beta   90.00
_cell.angle_gamma   90.00
#
_symmetry.space_group_name_H-M   'P 1'
#
loop_
_entity.id
_entity.type
_entity.pdbx_description
1 polymer ?
#
loop_
_entity_poly.entity_id
_entity_poly.type
_entity_poly.pdbx_seq_one_letter_code
_entity_poly.pdbx_strand_id
1 'polypeptide(L)'
;PGDPIYAHQLESVSNFRLTEDDDPDCGYIILLQIEGRWIGNFNFIYNRGLSQKHIRAARQFLETAEYALDKQYWPVFVDTLFSASELAVKALMMGHHADLRNAKRHTRVHSVFNQFAHMGNVDEEQRSTFNQLSQLRPTARYLHKEVEFNEVEAQQMLETVRGMVEGLETRIS
;
A
#
# COMPACT_ATOMS: atom_id res chain seq x y z
N PRO A 1 -16.18 28.30 5.70
CA PRO A 1 -15.36 27.65 6.73
C PRO A 1 -15.36 28.50 7.97
N GLY A 2 -15.67 27.90 9.15
CA GLY A 2 -15.66 28.56 10.43
C GLY A 2 -17.02 28.91 11.02
N ASP A 3 -18.12 28.75 10.31
CA ASP A 3 -19.45 28.92 10.88
C ASP A 3 -19.82 27.76 11.79
N PRO A 4 -20.41 28.00 12.97
CA PRO A 4 -20.84 26.91 13.85
C PRO A 4 -21.96 26.11 13.19
N ILE A 5 -21.82 24.79 13.19
CA ILE A 5 -22.85 23.86 12.73
C ILE A 5 -23.57 23.32 13.95
N TYR A 6 -24.87 23.46 13.99
CA TYR A 6 -25.71 22.97 15.08
C TYR A 6 -26.24 21.57 14.80
N ALA A 7 -26.41 20.77 15.84
CA ALA A 7 -26.79 19.36 15.73
C ALA A 7 -28.07 19.12 14.87
N HIS A 8 -29.05 20.03 14.94
CA HIS A 8 -30.29 19.95 14.16
C HIS A 8 -30.12 20.21 12.64
N GLN A 9 -28.93 20.67 12.22
CA GLN A 9 -28.57 20.91 10.81
C GLN A 9 -27.86 19.71 10.19
N LEU A 10 -27.56 18.66 10.98
CA LEU A 10 -26.84 17.48 10.53
C LEU A 10 -27.84 16.36 10.20
N GLU A 11 -28.09 16.12 8.93
CA GLU A 11 -28.86 14.96 8.45
C GLU A 11 -28.02 13.69 8.44
N SER A 12 -26.73 13.80 8.10
CA SER A 12 -25.77 12.71 8.16
C SER A 12 -24.34 13.27 8.28
N VAL A 13 -23.47 12.50 8.88
CA VAL A 13 -22.04 12.84 8.95
C VAL A 13 -21.26 11.71 8.30
N SER A 14 -20.60 12.01 7.17
CA SER A 14 -19.73 11.10 6.47
C SER A 14 -18.38 11.77 6.17
N ASN A 15 -17.34 10.98 6.03
CA ASN A 15 -16.01 11.46 5.63
C ASN A 15 -15.44 12.58 6.51
N PHE A 16 -15.39 12.37 7.82
CA PHE A 16 -14.60 13.25 8.68
C PHE A 16 -13.16 13.29 8.20
N ARG A 17 -12.67 14.48 7.87
CA ARG A 17 -11.27 14.73 7.53
C ARG A 17 -10.75 15.88 8.34
N LEU A 18 -9.49 15.83 8.71
CA LEU A 18 -8.78 17.02 9.16
C LEU A 18 -8.71 18.03 8.01
N THR A 19 -8.67 19.31 8.33
CA THR A 19 -8.49 20.38 7.34
C THR A 19 -7.10 20.31 6.73
N GLU A 20 -6.90 20.93 5.56
CA GLU A 20 -5.63 20.86 4.81
C GLU A 20 -4.42 21.43 5.56
N ASP A 21 -4.66 22.23 6.61
CA ASP A 21 -3.63 22.87 7.43
C ASP A 21 -3.03 21.93 8.49
N ASP A 22 -3.62 20.73 8.66
CA ASP A 22 -3.14 19.76 9.63
C ASP A 22 -1.98 18.92 9.07
N ASP A 23 -1.07 18.49 9.94
CA ASP A 23 0.06 17.65 9.55
C ASP A 23 -0.43 16.32 8.96
N PRO A 24 -0.23 16.06 7.66
CA PRO A 24 -0.70 14.84 7.01
C PRO A 24 -0.02 13.58 7.54
N ASP A 25 1.06 13.72 8.29
CA ASP A 25 1.80 12.63 8.89
C ASP A 25 1.37 12.33 10.34
N CYS A 26 0.38 13.06 10.89
CA CYS A 26 -0.20 12.83 12.21
C CYS A 26 -1.37 11.86 12.19
N GLY A 27 -1.43 10.97 13.19
CA GLY A 27 -2.67 10.29 13.54
C GLY A 27 -3.58 11.20 14.37
N TYR A 28 -4.90 11.00 14.28
CA TYR A 28 -5.88 11.77 15.03
C TYR A 28 -7.01 10.92 15.59
N ILE A 29 -7.64 11.45 16.64
CA ILE A 29 -8.93 10.98 17.16
C ILE A 29 -9.84 12.19 17.25
N ILE A 30 -11.02 12.12 16.66
CA ILE A 30 -12.08 13.11 16.77
C ILE A 30 -13.24 12.48 17.55
N LEU A 31 -13.67 13.10 18.61
CA LEU A 31 -14.85 12.72 19.37
C LEU A 31 -15.90 13.83 19.26
N LEU A 32 -17.07 13.48 18.77
CA LEU A 32 -18.20 14.40 18.62
C LEU A 32 -19.38 13.89 19.43
N GLN A 33 -20.08 14.80 20.08
CA GLN A 33 -21.36 14.51 20.72
C GLN A 33 -22.49 15.14 19.90
N ILE A 34 -23.33 14.31 19.30
CA ILE A 34 -24.48 14.73 18.51
C ILE A 34 -25.73 14.11 19.13
N GLU A 35 -26.68 14.95 19.56
CA GLU A 35 -27.93 14.50 20.20
C GLU A 35 -27.73 13.52 21.36
N GLY A 36 -26.71 13.75 22.17
CA GLY A 36 -26.38 12.89 23.32
C GLY A 36 -25.64 11.58 22.96
N ARG A 37 -25.40 11.29 21.68
CA ARG A 37 -24.64 10.14 21.21
C ARG A 37 -23.20 10.56 20.91
N TRP A 38 -22.24 9.75 21.35
CA TRP A 38 -20.84 9.93 21.01
C TRP A 38 -20.53 9.25 19.68
N ILE A 39 -19.93 9.99 18.76
CA ILE A 39 -19.40 9.50 17.49
C ILE A 39 -17.90 9.69 17.53
N GLY A 40 -17.14 8.62 17.30
CA GLY A 40 -15.69 8.64 17.21
C GLY A 40 -15.23 8.41 15.76
N ASN A 41 -14.30 9.24 15.31
CA ASN A 41 -13.52 9.00 14.09
C ASN A 41 -12.04 9.04 14.47
N PHE A 42 -11.27 8.09 13.94
CA PHE A 42 -9.85 8.05 14.18
C PHE A 42 -9.10 7.59 12.94
N ASN A 43 -7.90 8.10 12.78
CA ASN A 43 -6.98 7.68 11.74
C ASN A 43 -5.56 7.70 12.32
N PHE A 44 -4.90 6.55 12.28
CA PHE A 44 -3.52 6.37 12.76
C PHE A 44 -2.56 6.04 11.62
N ILE A 45 -2.77 6.62 10.45
CA ILE A 45 -1.86 6.46 9.32
C ILE A 45 -0.70 7.45 9.48
N TYR A 46 0.49 6.90 9.76
CA TYR A 46 1.74 7.66 9.84
C TYR A 46 2.36 7.85 8.46
N ASN A 47 3.24 8.84 8.31
CA ASN A 47 4.05 9.03 7.10
C ASN A 47 3.23 9.08 5.80
N ARG A 48 2.01 9.63 5.83
CA ARG A 48 1.08 9.65 4.69
C ARG A 48 1.73 10.24 3.43
N GLY A 49 2.37 11.41 3.53
CA GLY A 49 3.00 12.06 2.39
C GLY A 49 4.13 11.23 1.78
N LEU A 50 4.90 10.51 2.60
CA LEU A 50 5.96 9.62 2.12
C LEU A 50 5.36 8.33 1.51
N SER A 51 4.34 7.77 2.13
CA SER A 51 3.62 6.59 1.59
C SER A 51 3.01 6.87 0.23
N GLN A 52 2.39 8.04 0.03
CA GLN A 52 1.87 8.46 -1.27
C GLN A 52 2.96 8.55 -2.36
N LYS A 53 4.19 9.00 -2.00
CA LYS A 53 5.31 9.00 -2.96
C LYS A 53 5.72 7.58 -3.36
N HIS A 54 5.72 6.65 -2.41
CA HIS A 54 6.02 5.24 -2.70
C HIS A 54 4.93 4.59 -3.57
N ILE A 55 3.66 4.90 -3.32
CA ILE A 55 2.54 4.39 -4.13
C ILE A 55 2.61 4.91 -5.56
N ARG A 56 2.88 6.20 -5.75
CA ARG A 56 3.06 6.76 -7.10
C ARG A 56 4.21 6.08 -7.87
N ALA A 57 5.32 5.81 -7.20
CA ALA A 57 6.43 5.06 -7.80
C ALA A 57 6.04 3.60 -8.07
N ALA A 58 5.31 2.94 -7.16
CA ALA A 58 4.80 1.60 -7.36
C ALA A 58 3.92 1.49 -8.60
N ARG A 59 3.05 2.49 -8.85
CA ARG A 59 2.22 2.54 -10.06
C ARG A 59 3.05 2.59 -11.34
N GLN A 60 4.10 3.39 -11.37
CA GLN A 60 5.00 3.47 -12.54
C GLN A 60 5.71 2.14 -12.83
N PHE A 61 6.14 1.45 -11.77
CA PHE A 61 6.71 0.10 -11.92
C PHE A 61 5.67 -0.92 -12.37
N LEU A 62 4.43 -0.82 -11.88
CA LEU A 62 3.33 -1.69 -12.30
C LEU A 62 3.03 -1.51 -13.80
N GLU A 63 2.89 -0.29 -14.30
CA GLU A 63 2.71 0.02 -15.71
C GLU A 63 3.84 -0.55 -16.57
N THR A 64 5.08 -0.48 -16.06
CA THR A 64 6.24 -1.09 -16.74
C THR A 64 6.16 -2.62 -16.75
N ALA A 65 5.68 -3.23 -15.67
CA ALA A 65 5.47 -4.67 -15.59
C ALA A 65 4.36 -5.13 -16.56
N GLU A 66 3.27 -4.39 -16.69
CA GLU A 66 2.22 -4.65 -17.67
C GLU A 66 2.78 -4.67 -19.10
N TYR A 67 3.57 -3.65 -19.46
CA TYR A 67 4.23 -3.62 -20.76
C TYR A 67 5.20 -4.79 -20.96
N ALA A 68 5.97 -5.14 -19.93
CA ALA A 68 6.92 -6.26 -20.01
C ALA A 68 6.20 -7.61 -20.16
N LEU A 69 5.05 -7.79 -19.51
CA LEU A 69 4.19 -8.97 -19.67
C LEU A 69 3.67 -9.07 -21.10
N ASP A 70 3.14 -8.00 -21.69
CA ASP A 70 2.66 -7.96 -23.07
C ASP A 70 3.76 -8.34 -24.08
N LYS A 71 5.01 -8.03 -23.81
CA LYS A 71 6.18 -8.35 -24.65
C LYS A 71 6.87 -9.66 -24.26
N GLN A 72 6.39 -10.33 -23.22
CA GLN A 72 7.01 -11.56 -22.66
C GLN A 72 8.49 -11.34 -22.26
N TYR A 73 8.81 -10.13 -21.78
CA TYR A 73 10.14 -9.81 -21.25
C TYR A 73 10.25 -10.26 -19.80
N TRP A 74 10.27 -11.57 -19.56
CA TRP A 74 10.15 -12.19 -18.25
C TRP A 74 11.09 -11.63 -17.18
N PRO A 75 12.40 -11.43 -17.42
CA PRO A 75 13.28 -10.85 -16.42
C PRO A 75 12.87 -9.42 -16.02
N VAL A 76 12.45 -8.61 -17.00
CA VAL A 76 11.99 -7.23 -16.76
C VAL A 76 10.65 -7.24 -16.01
N PHE A 77 9.73 -8.12 -16.41
CA PHE A 77 8.46 -8.31 -15.74
C PHE A 77 8.64 -8.60 -14.25
N VAL A 78 9.47 -9.59 -13.90
CA VAL A 78 9.72 -9.97 -12.51
C VAL A 78 10.36 -8.84 -11.71
N ASP A 79 11.40 -8.18 -12.25
CA ASP A 79 12.10 -7.11 -11.51
C ASP A 79 11.22 -5.89 -11.29
N THR A 80 10.40 -5.51 -12.29
CA THR A 80 9.49 -4.37 -12.18
C THR A 80 8.28 -4.68 -11.32
N LEU A 81 7.68 -5.86 -11.46
CA LEU A 81 6.55 -6.27 -10.63
C LEU A 81 6.95 -6.43 -9.16
N PHE A 82 8.13 -7.01 -8.90
CA PHE A 82 8.68 -7.03 -7.55
C PHE A 82 8.88 -5.61 -7.00
N SER A 83 9.44 -4.70 -7.80
CA SER A 83 9.68 -3.32 -7.37
C SER A 83 8.37 -2.59 -7.04
N ALA A 84 7.31 -2.81 -7.83
CA ALA A 84 5.98 -2.29 -7.55
C ALA A 84 5.44 -2.83 -6.21
N SER A 85 5.49 -4.15 -6.02
CA SER A 85 5.01 -4.79 -4.80
C SER A 85 5.82 -4.38 -3.56
N GLU A 86 7.14 -4.25 -3.67
CA GLU A 86 8.01 -3.82 -2.57
C GLU A 86 7.72 -2.38 -2.13
N LEU A 87 7.48 -1.47 -3.08
CA LEU A 87 7.12 -0.09 -2.78
C LEU A 87 5.72 0.01 -2.16
N ALA A 88 4.76 -0.80 -2.63
CA ALA A 88 3.44 -0.91 -2.02
C ALA A 88 3.52 -1.43 -0.58
N VAL A 89 4.23 -2.53 -0.36
CA VAL A 89 4.47 -3.09 0.99
C VAL A 89 5.14 -2.07 1.89
N LYS A 90 6.14 -1.33 1.40
CA LYS A 90 6.82 -0.30 2.17
C LYS A 90 5.89 0.85 2.53
N ALA A 91 5.04 1.30 1.60
CA ALA A 91 4.04 2.32 1.87
C ALA A 91 3.04 1.88 2.95
N LEU A 92 2.53 0.65 2.85
CA LEU A 92 1.64 0.06 3.84
C LEU A 92 2.29 0.00 5.22
N MET A 93 3.50 -0.53 5.30
CA MET A 93 4.19 -0.71 6.58
C MET A 93 4.58 0.63 7.23
N MET A 94 4.99 1.63 6.45
CA MET A 94 5.25 2.97 6.98
C MET A 94 3.99 3.66 7.48
N GLY A 95 2.83 3.39 6.86
CA GLY A 95 1.54 3.89 7.32
C GLY A 95 1.15 3.34 8.71
N HIS A 96 1.57 2.12 9.03
CA HIS A 96 1.25 1.48 10.31
C HIS A 96 2.38 1.54 11.35
N HIS A 97 3.60 1.80 10.93
CA HIS A 97 4.78 1.79 11.79
C HIS A 97 5.64 3.04 11.58
N ALA A 98 5.51 4.01 12.45
CA ALA A 98 6.21 5.29 12.35
C ALA A 98 7.76 5.14 12.26
N ASP A 99 8.33 4.13 12.91
CA ASP A 99 9.76 3.86 12.94
C ASP A 99 10.32 3.27 11.62
N LEU A 100 9.46 2.79 10.73
CA LEU A 100 9.89 2.26 9.43
C LEU A 100 10.20 3.36 8.40
N ARG A 101 9.91 4.63 8.68
CA ARG A 101 10.27 5.77 7.81
C ARG A 101 11.75 5.74 7.39
N ASN A 102 12.62 5.37 8.31
CA ASN A 102 14.07 5.33 8.12
C ASN A 102 14.65 3.92 7.92
N ALA A 103 13.80 2.93 7.70
CA ALA A 103 14.25 1.55 7.52
C ALA A 103 15.07 1.41 6.23
N LYS A 104 16.40 1.38 6.38
CA LYS A 104 17.35 1.19 5.26
C LYS A 104 17.46 -0.29 4.82
N ARG A 105 16.99 -1.22 5.64
CA ARG A 105 17.13 -2.66 5.38
C ARG A 105 15.82 -3.22 4.85
N HIS A 106 15.81 -3.67 3.61
CA HIS A 106 14.68 -4.38 2.98
C HIS A 106 14.18 -5.56 3.84
N THR A 107 15.10 -6.32 4.44
CA THR A 107 14.75 -7.46 5.31
C THR A 107 13.83 -7.10 6.47
N ARG A 108 13.94 -5.89 7.04
CA ARG A 108 13.06 -5.46 8.13
C ARG A 108 11.63 -5.23 7.63
N VAL A 109 11.47 -4.58 6.48
CA VAL A 109 10.15 -4.33 5.88
C VAL A 109 9.47 -5.66 5.55
N HIS A 110 10.19 -6.61 4.95
CA HIS A 110 9.69 -7.95 4.63
C HIS A 110 9.24 -8.70 5.89
N SER A 111 10.05 -8.68 6.95
CA SER A 111 9.70 -9.35 8.22
C SER A 111 8.44 -8.77 8.85
N VAL A 112 8.34 -7.43 8.93
CA VAL A 112 7.17 -6.75 9.49
C VAL A 112 5.93 -7.01 8.65
N PHE A 113 6.04 -6.98 7.33
CA PHE A 113 4.93 -7.27 6.42
C PHE A 113 4.41 -8.72 6.61
N ASN A 114 5.31 -9.71 6.65
CA ASN A 114 4.88 -11.09 6.86
C ASN A 114 4.21 -11.29 8.23
N GLN A 115 4.69 -10.62 9.27
CA GLN A 115 4.04 -10.64 10.58
C GLN A 115 2.66 -9.97 10.53
N PHE A 116 2.54 -8.83 9.86
CA PHE A 116 1.30 -8.08 9.69
C PHE A 116 0.25 -8.90 8.92
N ALA A 117 0.69 -9.62 7.88
CA ALA A 117 -0.16 -10.54 7.13
C ALA A 117 -0.60 -11.74 7.98
N HIS A 118 0.28 -12.32 8.79
CA HIS A 118 -0.08 -13.40 9.73
C HIS A 118 -1.14 -12.99 10.74
N MET A 119 -1.26 -11.72 11.07
CA MET A 119 -2.33 -11.19 11.92
C MET A 119 -3.67 -10.98 11.17
N GLY A 120 -3.75 -11.35 9.90
CA GLY A 120 -4.96 -11.25 9.09
C GLY A 120 -5.22 -9.86 8.48
N ASN A 121 -4.22 -8.98 8.46
CA ASN A 121 -4.35 -7.61 7.94
C ASN A 121 -4.08 -7.49 6.43
N VAL A 122 -3.63 -8.57 5.81
CA VAL A 122 -3.32 -8.67 4.36
C VAL A 122 -3.78 -10.04 3.88
N ASP A 123 -4.29 -10.11 2.66
CA ASP A 123 -4.70 -11.37 2.06
C ASP A 123 -3.51 -12.30 1.84
N GLU A 124 -3.72 -13.59 2.03
CA GLU A 124 -2.66 -14.60 1.86
C GLU A 124 -2.11 -14.63 0.44
N GLU A 125 -2.94 -14.35 -0.56
CA GLU A 125 -2.52 -14.27 -1.96
C GLU A 125 -1.53 -13.12 -2.16
N GLN A 126 -1.79 -11.96 -1.60
CA GLN A 126 -0.88 -10.80 -1.65
C GLN A 126 0.46 -11.11 -0.98
N ARG A 127 0.43 -11.75 0.19
CA ARG A 127 1.63 -12.17 0.91
C ARG A 127 2.44 -13.20 0.11
N SER A 128 1.76 -14.21 -0.42
CA SER A 128 2.39 -15.27 -1.20
C SER A 128 3.04 -14.73 -2.46
N THR A 129 2.33 -13.90 -3.23
CA THR A 129 2.83 -13.27 -4.46
C THR A 129 4.05 -12.40 -4.18
N PHE A 130 4.02 -11.57 -3.13
CA PHE A 130 5.16 -10.76 -2.73
C PHE A 130 6.40 -11.61 -2.41
N ASN A 131 6.23 -12.68 -1.63
CA ASN A 131 7.33 -13.57 -1.27
C ASN A 131 7.88 -14.33 -2.49
N GLN A 132 7.00 -14.79 -3.39
CA GLN A 132 7.40 -15.48 -4.62
C GLN A 132 8.21 -14.54 -5.53
N LEU A 133 7.74 -13.31 -5.76
CA LEU A 133 8.47 -12.30 -6.52
C LEU A 133 9.84 -11.98 -5.90
N SER A 134 9.90 -11.89 -4.56
CA SER A 134 11.16 -11.69 -3.84
C SER A 134 12.18 -12.81 -4.07
N GLN A 135 11.72 -14.05 -4.19
CA GLN A 135 12.57 -15.21 -4.49
C GLN A 135 13.00 -15.27 -5.96
N LEU A 136 12.14 -14.86 -6.89
CA LEU A 136 12.40 -14.88 -8.32
C LEU A 136 13.32 -13.73 -8.78
N ARG A 137 13.25 -12.58 -8.10
CA ARG A 137 14.01 -11.38 -8.49
C ARG A 137 15.51 -11.59 -8.68
N PRO A 138 16.25 -12.27 -7.77
CA PRO A 138 17.68 -12.49 -7.98
C PRO A 138 17.96 -13.27 -9.26
N THR A 139 17.15 -14.31 -9.56
CA THR A 139 17.29 -15.09 -10.78
C THR A 139 17.04 -14.25 -12.03
N ALA A 140 15.96 -13.46 -12.02
CA ALA A 140 15.62 -12.57 -13.12
C ALA A 140 16.69 -11.49 -13.36
N ARG A 141 17.22 -10.91 -12.29
CA ARG A 141 18.17 -9.79 -12.37
C ARG A 141 19.59 -10.19 -12.77
N TYR A 142 20.03 -11.35 -12.32
CA TYR A 142 21.39 -11.84 -12.56
C TYR A 142 21.46 -12.91 -13.64
N LEU A 143 20.36 -13.26 -14.28
CA LEU A 143 20.25 -14.21 -15.39
C LEU A 143 20.90 -15.57 -15.10
N HIS A 144 20.86 -16.00 -13.83
CA HIS A 144 21.45 -17.28 -13.44
C HIS A 144 20.74 -18.49 -14.02
N LYS A 145 19.47 -18.32 -14.41
CA LYS A 145 18.64 -19.32 -15.12
C LYS A 145 17.63 -18.55 -15.99
N GLU A 146 17.16 -19.21 -17.03
CA GLU A 146 15.99 -18.71 -17.77
C GLU A 146 14.79 -18.62 -16.81
N VAL A 147 14.11 -17.49 -16.86
CA VAL A 147 12.88 -17.27 -16.12
C VAL A 147 11.75 -17.43 -17.12
N GLU A 148 11.11 -18.57 -17.07
CA GLU A 148 9.91 -18.85 -17.87
C GLU A 148 8.69 -18.79 -16.96
N PHE A 149 7.63 -18.18 -17.45
CA PHE A 149 6.34 -18.13 -16.77
C PHE A 149 5.25 -18.73 -17.65
N ASN A 150 4.28 -19.34 -17.01
CA ASN A 150 2.97 -19.51 -17.60
C ASN A 150 2.28 -18.15 -17.63
N GLU A 151 1.76 -17.72 -18.79
CA GLU A 151 1.08 -16.44 -18.95
C GLU A 151 -0.07 -16.23 -17.94
N VAL A 152 -0.81 -17.29 -17.61
CA VAL A 152 -1.90 -17.25 -16.65
C VAL A 152 -1.37 -16.92 -15.23
N GLU A 153 -0.27 -17.56 -14.84
CA GLU A 153 0.37 -17.29 -13.54
C GLU A 153 0.94 -15.87 -13.48
N ALA A 154 1.60 -15.43 -14.55
CA ALA A 154 2.12 -14.07 -14.63
C ALA A 154 1.01 -13.02 -14.57
N GLN A 155 -0.12 -13.24 -15.26
CA GLN A 155 -1.27 -12.37 -15.22
C GLN A 155 -1.89 -12.32 -13.82
N GLN A 156 -2.01 -13.45 -13.13
CA GLN A 156 -2.53 -13.50 -11.75
C GLN A 156 -1.63 -12.73 -10.78
N MET A 157 -0.31 -12.88 -10.89
CA MET A 157 0.62 -12.09 -10.08
C MET A 157 0.47 -10.58 -10.33
N LEU A 158 0.31 -10.19 -11.61
CA LEU A 158 0.12 -8.79 -11.98
C LEU A 158 -1.16 -8.22 -11.34
N GLU A 159 -2.28 -8.94 -11.46
CA GLU A 159 -3.57 -8.52 -10.87
C GLU A 159 -3.48 -8.42 -9.35
N THR A 160 -2.81 -9.37 -8.69
CA THR A 160 -2.61 -9.33 -7.24
C THR A 160 -1.83 -8.08 -6.82
N VAL A 161 -0.73 -7.75 -7.51
CA VAL A 161 0.07 -6.55 -7.22
C VAL A 161 -0.70 -5.28 -7.56
N ARG A 162 -1.49 -5.27 -8.64
CA ARG A 162 -2.40 -4.17 -8.99
C ARG A 162 -3.37 -3.89 -7.84
N GLY A 163 -4.03 -4.93 -7.34
CA GLY A 163 -4.94 -4.83 -6.19
C GLY A 163 -4.26 -4.28 -4.93
N MET A 164 -2.98 -4.64 -4.69
CA MET A 164 -2.20 -4.08 -3.58
C MET A 164 -2.01 -2.56 -3.75
N VAL A 165 -1.61 -2.10 -4.92
CA VAL A 165 -1.33 -0.67 -5.20
C VAL A 165 -2.62 0.15 -5.11
N GLU A 166 -3.68 -0.27 -5.79
CA GLU A 166 -4.98 0.43 -5.83
C GLU A 166 -5.67 0.47 -4.47
N GLY A 167 -5.61 -0.64 -3.73
CA GLY A 167 -6.14 -0.69 -2.37
C GLY A 167 -5.44 0.29 -1.42
N LEU A 168 -4.14 0.52 -1.60
CA LEU A 168 -3.38 1.49 -0.82
C LEU A 168 -3.67 2.94 -1.24
N GLU A 169 -3.86 3.21 -2.52
CA GLU A 169 -4.27 4.54 -2.99
C GLU A 169 -5.56 4.99 -2.32
N THR A 170 -6.53 4.08 -2.21
CA THR A 170 -7.81 4.36 -1.56
C THR A 170 -7.68 4.60 -0.05
N ARG A 171 -6.76 3.89 0.63
CA ARG A 171 -6.57 4.00 2.09
C ARG A 171 -5.76 5.22 2.51
N ILE A 172 -4.84 5.68 1.66
CA ILE A 172 -3.86 6.73 1.99
C ILE A 172 -4.21 8.09 1.34
N SER A 173 -5.28 8.11 0.54
CA SER A 173 -5.80 9.35 -0.07
C SER A 173 -6.28 10.37 0.98
#